data_c36bfcfaf7ff0f726a5cfc5bce799ed6
#
_entry.id   c36bfcfaf7ff0f726a5cfc5bce799ed6
#
_cell.length_a   1.000
_cell.length_b   1.000
_cell.length_c   1.000
_cell.angle_alpha   90.00
_cell.angle_beta   90.00
_cell.angle_gamma   90.00
#
_symmetry.space_group_name_H-M   'P 1'
#
loop_
_entity.id
_entity.type
_entity.pdbx_description
1 polymer ?
#
loop_
_entity_poly.entity_id
_entity_poly.type
_entity_poly.pdbx_seq_one_letter_code
_entity_poly.pdbx_strand_id
1 'polypeptide(L)'
;MEMTIEKLESYKGLTAEIKGLREQIDSFYDTYRSPQLSDGGSHSMNVGNPVETSVMRIIELKEKLKEAEGRLQEVENFLSTVDDAEVRAIIRYRYILGRSWSQTNTAVCGYPSYYACRKKIMRYFGRES
;
A
#
# COMPACT_ATOMS: atom_id res chain seq x y z
N MET A 1 3.67 15.16 -13.73
CA MET A 1 4.55 14.07 -13.44
C MET A 1 4.15 12.81 -14.17
N GLU A 2 5.12 12.19 -14.82
CA GLU A 2 4.80 11.11 -15.69
C GLU A 2 4.92 9.76 -14.99
N MET A 3 3.97 8.88 -15.19
CA MET A 3 4.02 7.55 -14.61
C MET A 3 4.99 6.68 -15.42
N THR A 4 5.84 5.94 -14.72
CA THR A 4 6.81 5.05 -15.33
C THR A 4 6.71 3.69 -14.69
N ILE A 5 7.30 2.69 -15.34
CA ILE A 5 7.35 1.36 -14.77
C ILE A 5 8.13 1.35 -13.47
N GLU A 6 9.22 2.08 -13.41
CA GLU A 6 10.02 2.16 -12.18
C GLU A 6 9.19 2.70 -11.02
N LYS A 7 8.37 3.70 -11.32
CA LYS A 7 7.53 4.28 -10.29
C LYS A 7 6.46 3.30 -9.83
N LEU A 8 5.85 2.58 -10.77
CA LEU A 8 4.87 1.56 -10.43
C LEU A 8 5.50 0.46 -9.60
N GLU A 9 6.72 0.05 -9.93
CA GLU A 9 7.40 -0.98 -9.15
C GLU A 9 7.64 -0.52 -7.72
N SER A 10 7.94 0.75 -7.53
CA SER A 10 8.17 1.26 -6.19
C SER A 10 6.88 1.35 -5.38
N TYR A 11 5.74 1.32 -6.04
CA TYR A 11 4.45 1.39 -5.36
C TYR A 11 3.81 0.03 -5.16
N LYS A 12 4.51 -1.03 -5.54
CA LYS A 12 3.93 -2.36 -5.48
C LYS A 12 3.51 -2.72 -4.06
N GLY A 13 2.31 -3.22 -3.92
CA GLY A 13 1.79 -3.58 -2.61
C GLY A 13 1.29 -2.41 -1.79
N LEU A 14 1.09 -1.28 -2.42
CA LEU A 14 0.68 -0.07 -1.71
C LEU A 14 -0.61 -0.24 -0.93
N THR A 15 -1.56 -1.01 -1.46
CA THR A 15 -2.82 -1.24 -0.77
C THR A 15 -2.60 -1.96 0.56
N ALA A 16 -1.70 -2.95 0.55
CA ALA A 16 -1.39 -3.67 1.78
C ALA A 16 -0.71 -2.76 2.80
N GLU A 17 0.16 -1.87 2.31
CA GLU A 17 0.83 -0.92 3.20
C GLU A 17 -0.19 0.01 3.85
N ILE A 18 -1.14 0.52 3.06
CA ILE A 18 -2.17 1.41 3.60
C ILE A 18 -3.00 0.69 4.64
N LYS A 19 -3.37 -0.54 4.36
CA LYS A 19 -4.16 -1.32 5.30
C LYS A 19 -3.39 -1.52 6.61
N GLY A 20 -2.11 -1.87 6.51
CA GLY A 20 -1.29 -2.07 7.69
C GLY A 20 -1.13 -0.80 8.51
N LEU A 21 -0.95 0.34 7.84
CA LEU A 21 -0.82 1.60 8.56
C LEU A 21 -2.10 1.95 9.30
N ARG A 22 -3.25 1.74 8.64
CA ARG A 22 -4.52 2.02 9.29
C ARG A 22 -4.74 1.13 10.51
N GLU A 23 -4.42 -0.14 10.37
CA GLU A 23 -4.58 -1.07 11.49
C GLU A 23 -3.64 -0.72 12.63
N GLN A 24 -2.44 -0.31 12.31
CA GLN A 24 -1.48 0.07 13.33
C GLN A 24 -1.94 1.32 14.09
N ILE A 25 -2.46 2.30 13.36
CA ILE A 25 -2.99 3.51 13.98
C ILE A 25 -4.16 3.16 14.89
N ASP A 26 -5.08 2.33 14.40
CA ASP A 26 -6.24 1.92 15.20
C ASP A 26 -5.80 1.21 16.46
N SER A 27 -4.77 0.41 16.36
CA SER A 27 -4.24 -0.31 17.49
C SER A 27 -3.76 0.64 18.59
N PHE A 28 -3.11 1.72 18.22
CA PHE A 28 -2.69 2.71 19.20
C PHE A 28 -3.88 3.40 19.87
N TYR A 29 -4.90 3.72 19.10
CA TYR A 29 -6.09 4.35 19.67
C TYR A 29 -6.83 3.39 20.59
N ASP A 30 -6.90 2.13 20.23
CA ASP A 30 -7.58 1.15 21.07
C ASP A 30 -6.85 0.99 22.41
N THR A 31 -5.55 1.00 22.38
CA THR A 31 -4.76 0.90 23.60
C THR A 31 -5.06 2.06 24.53
N TYR A 32 -5.25 3.25 24.00
CA TYR A 32 -5.61 4.38 24.80
C TYR A 32 -6.99 4.34 25.29
N ARG A 33 -7.94 4.01 24.49
CA ARG A 33 -9.29 4.08 24.87
C ARG A 33 -9.67 3.03 25.82
N SER A 34 -9.12 1.90 25.78
CA SER A 34 -9.48 0.86 26.64
C SER A 34 -8.63 0.76 27.72
N PRO A 35 -8.99 1.23 28.77
CA PRO A 35 -8.19 1.28 29.87
C PRO A 35 -7.98 -0.09 30.32
N GLN A 36 -7.46 -0.73 30.05
CA GLN A 36 -7.17 -1.85 30.38
C GLN A 36 -7.01 -2.22 31.59
N LEU A 37 -7.29 -2.35 32.10
CA LEU A 37 -7.28 -2.69 33.24
C LEU A 37 -6.28 -3.42 33.62
N SER A 38 -5.64 -3.47 33.37
CA SER A 38 -4.76 -4.16 33.65
C SER A 38 -4.19 -4.07 34.70
N ASP A 39 -4.17 -4.14 35.25
CA ASP A 39 -3.73 -4.17 36.12
C ASP A 39 -2.65 -3.79 36.45
N GLY A 40 -2.38 -3.67 36.50
CA GLY A 40 -1.57 -3.40 36.87
C GLY A 40 -0.62 -2.85 36.89
N GLY A 41 -0.41 -2.66 36.84
CA GLY A 41 0.16 -2.13 36.86
C GLY A 41 1.08 -1.48 37.04
N SER A 42 1.24 -1.21 37.17
CA SER A 42 1.87 -0.60 37.34
C SER A 42 2.85 -0.11 37.23
N HIS A 43 3.31 0.10 37.18
CA HIS A 43 4.17 0.55 37.09
C HIS A 43 4.83 1.30 36.55
N SER A 44 4.91 1.66 36.25
CA SER A 44 5.37 2.23 35.76
C SER A 44 6.13 3.03 35.69
N MET A 45 6.70 3.35 35.77
CA MET A 45 7.34 4.10 35.78
C MET A 45 7.88 4.64 34.98
N ASN A 46 7.81 5.00 34.48
CA ASN A 46 8.23 5.50 33.76
C ASN A 46 8.85 6.24 33.28
N VAL A 47 9.14 6.61 33.05
CA VAL A 47 10.04 7.08 32.45
C VAL A 47 9.59 7.66 31.30
N GLY A 48 9.78 8.47 30.80
CA GLY A 48 9.29 9.07 29.67
C GLY A 48 7.85 9.27 29.80
N ASN A 49 7.21 9.94 29.01
CA ASN A 49 5.78 10.09 29.04
C ASN A 49 5.20 9.16 27.98
N PRO A 50 4.66 8.02 28.36
CA PRO A 50 4.15 7.09 27.37
C PRO A 50 3.04 7.66 26.51
N VAL A 51 2.23 8.56 27.06
CA VAL A 51 1.18 9.20 26.28
C VAL A 51 1.76 10.04 25.19
N GLU A 52 2.74 10.83 25.54
CA GLU A 52 3.38 11.71 24.58
C GLU A 52 4.07 10.93 23.49
N THR A 53 4.77 9.85 23.86
CA THR A 53 5.45 8.99 22.90
C THR A 53 4.45 8.37 21.93
N SER A 54 3.32 7.91 22.46
CA SER A 54 2.31 7.30 21.59
C SER A 54 1.68 8.32 20.66
N VAL A 55 1.45 9.53 21.13
CA VAL A 55 0.91 10.56 20.29
C VAL A 55 1.87 10.88 19.14
N MET A 56 3.16 10.99 19.44
CA MET A 56 4.15 11.24 18.41
C MET A 56 4.17 10.12 17.39
N ARG A 57 4.04 8.89 17.85
CA ARG A 57 4.05 7.75 16.96
C ARG A 57 2.82 7.76 16.05
N ILE A 58 1.67 8.11 16.61
CA ILE A 58 0.44 8.21 15.83
C ILE A 58 0.59 9.27 14.74
N ILE A 59 1.17 10.41 15.09
CA ILE A 59 1.38 11.47 14.13
C ILE A 59 2.26 10.99 12.98
N GLU A 60 3.35 10.31 13.30
CA GLU A 60 4.24 9.77 12.28
C GLU A 60 3.54 8.79 11.38
N LEU A 61 2.74 7.90 11.95
CA LEU A 61 2.02 6.90 11.16
C LEU A 61 0.99 7.55 10.27
N LYS A 62 0.31 8.58 10.76
CA LYS A 62 -0.66 9.30 9.95
C LYS A 62 0.00 10.00 8.78
N GLU A 63 1.20 10.52 8.98
CA GLU A 63 1.93 11.13 7.88
C GLU A 63 2.30 10.11 6.83
N LYS A 64 2.76 8.94 7.27
CA LYS A 64 3.08 7.87 6.34
C LYS A 64 1.85 7.40 5.58
N LEU A 65 0.73 7.31 6.28
CA LEU A 65 -0.52 6.92 5.64
C LEU A 65 -0.92 7.94 4.58
N LYS A 66 -0.80 9.20 4.90
CA LYS A 66 -1.15 10.25 3.96
C LYS A 66 -0.28 10.18 2.71
N GLU A 67 1.02 9.92 2.88
CA GLU A 67 1.91 9.78 1.75
C GLU A 67 1.53 8.58 0.89
N ALA A 68 1.22 7.45 1.53
CA ALA A 68 0.85 6.25 0.80
C ALA A 68 -0.45 6.45 0.04
N GLU A 69 -1.41 7.12 0.68
CA GLU A 69 -2.68 7.40 0.01
C GLU A 69 -2.48 8.35 -1.17
N GLY A 70 -1.55 9.29 -1.04
CA GLY A 70 -1.24 10.20 -2.13
C GLY A 70 -0.64 9.46 -3.32
N ARG A 71 0.20 8.46 -3.06
CA ARG A 71 0.77 7.66 -4.13
C ARG A 71 -0.30 6.81 -4.81
N LEU A 72 -1.22 6.25 -4.02
CA LEU A 72 -2.31 5.48 -4.59
C LEU A 72 -3.17 6.37 -5.48
N GLN A 73 -3.46 7.58 -5.01
CA GLN A 73 -4.24 8.52 -5.81
C GLN A 73 -3.52 8.86 -7.11
N GLU A 74 -2.21 8.97 -7.07
CA GLU A 74 -1.42 9.23 -8.26
C GLU A 74 -1.59 8.11 -9.28
N VAL A 75 -1.57 6.87 -8.83
CA VAL A 75 -1.79 5.73 -9.71
C VAL A 75 -3.21 5.73 -10.26
N GLU A 76 -4.19 6.03 -9.39
CA GLU A 76 -5.57 6.06 -9.85
C GLU A 76 -5.77 7.15 -10.90
N ASN A 77 -5.15 8.29 -10.70
CA ASN A 77 -5.23 9.38 -11.69
C ASN A 77 -4.61 8.94 -13.01
N PHE A 78 -3.48 8.25 -12.95
CA PHE A 78 -2.86 7.73 -14.16
C PHE A 78 -3.79 6.74 -14.85
N LEU A 79 -4.40 5.84 -14.08
CA LEU A 79 -5.28 4.83 -14.66
C LEU A 79 -6.46 5.45 -15.39
N SER A 80 -6.91 6.61 -14.93
CA SER A 80 -8.02 7.27 -15.59
C SER A 80 -7.64 7.76 -16.99
N THR A 81 -6.35 7.82 -17.31
CA THR A 81 -5.89 8.22 -18.64
C THR A 81 -5.56 7.02 -19.52
N VAL A 82 -5.62 5.80 -18.99
CA VAL A 82 -5.27 4.61 -19.74
C VAL A 82 -6.53 4.07 -20.42
N ASP A 83 -6.50 3.98 -21.72
CA ASP A 83 -7.68 3.53 -22.47
C ASP A 83 -7.84 2.02 -22.50
N ASP A 84 -6.75 1.29 -22.37
CA ASP A 84 -6.78 -0.16 -22.50
C ASP A 84 -7.19 -0.79 -21.19
N ALA A 85 -8.38 -1.41 -21.17
CA ALA A 85 -8.90 -2.01 -19.94
C ALA A 85 -8.00 -3.13 -19.40
N GLU A 86 -7.35 -3.86 -20.30
CA GLU A 86 -6.47 -4.94 -19.88
C GLU A 86 -5.25 -4.37 -19.18
N VAL A 87 -4.68 -3.28 -19.70
CA VAL A 87 -3.55 -2.63 -19.07
C VAL A 87 -3.96 -2.11 -17.68
N ARG A 88 -5.13 -1.51 -17.58
CA ARG A 88 -5.62 -1.05 -16.27
C ARG A 88 -5.72 -2.20 -15.28
N ALA A 89 -6.27 -3.33 -15.73
CA ALA A 89 -6.41 -4.49 -14.85
C ALA A 89 -5.04 -5.02 -14.41
N ILE A 90 -4.10 -5.09 -15.33
CA ILE A 90 -2.76 -5.56 -14.99
C ILE A 90 -2.13 -4.67 -13.94
N ILE A 91 -2.25 -3.36 -14.11
CA ILE A 91 -1.66 -2.43 -13.15
C ILE A 91 -2.31 -2.60 -11.77
N ARG A 92 -3.63 -2.78 -11.72
CA ARG A 92 -4.28 -2.97 -10.44
C ARG A 92 -3.82 -4.23 -9.74
N TYR A 93 -3.80 -5.35 -10.44
CA TYR A 93 -3.40 -6.60 -9.80
C TYR A 93 -1.93 -6.64 -9.44
N ARG A 94 -1.09 -6.23 -10.36
CA ARG A 94 0.35 -6.35 -10.14
C ARG A 94 0.90 -5.31 -9.18
N TYR A 95 0.52 -4.05 -9.37
CA TYR A 95 1.17 -2.97 -8.62
C TYR A 95 0.36 -2.49 -7.43
N ILE A 96 -0.93 -2.33 -7.58
CA ILE A 96 -1.73 -1.87 -6.45
C ILE A 96 -1.91 -3.00 -5.45
N LEU A 97 -2.31 -4.17 -5.91
CA LEU A 97 -2.55 -5.30 -5.01
C LEU A 97 -1.29 -6.12 -4.72
N GLY A 98 -0.23 -5.92 -5.47
CA GLY A 98 1.03 -6.60 -5.19
C GLY A 98 1.09 -8.06 -5.57
N ARG A 99 0.30 -8.48 -6.54
CA ARG A 99 0.29 -9.88 -6.96
C ARG A 99 1.51 -10.22 -7.79
N SER A 100 1.87 -11.48 -7.84
CA SER A 100 2.95 -11.93 -8.71
C SER A 100 2.51 -11.83 -10.17
N TRP A 101 3.44 -11.91 -11.10
CA TRP A 101 3.08 -11.90 -12.52
C TRP A 101 2.19 -13.09 -12.86
N SER A 102 2.46 -14.26 -12.27
CA SER A 102 1.65 -15.42 -12.52
C SER A 102 0.22 -15.23 -12.00
N GLN A 103 0.08 -14.69 -10.81
CA GLN A 103 -1.24 -14.41 -10.24
C GLN A 103 -1.97 -13.36 -11.05
N THR A 104 -1.25 -12.33 -11.49
CA THR A 104 -1.83 -11.27 -12.31
C THR A 104 -2.33 -11.84 -13.61
N ASN A 105 -1.55 -12.70 -14.23
CA ASN A 105 -1.95 -13.30 -15.50
C ASN A 105 -3.17 -14.18 -15.34
N THR A 106 -3.23 -14.93 -14.24
CA THR A 106 -4.40 -15.77 -13.98
C THR A 106 -5.64 -14.91 -13.83
N ALA A 107 -5.53 -13.79 -13.12
CA ALA A 107 -6.68 -12.93 -12.91
C ALA A 107 -7.15 -12.24 -14.19
N VAL A 108 -6.21 -11.83 -15.05
CA VAL A 108 -6.57 -11.06 -16.24
C VAL A 108 -6.88 -11.96 -17.42
N CYS A 109 -6.11 -13.03 -17.60
CA CYS A 109 -6.23 -13.87 -18.78
C CYS A 109 -6.78 -15.25 -18.53
N GLY A 110 -6.86 -15.66 -17.28
CA GLY A 110 -7.45 -16.96 -16.94
C GLY A 110 -6.45 -18.11 -16.86
N TYR A 111 -5.18 -17.86 -17.05
CA TYR A 111 -4.16 -18.91 -16.93
C TYR A 111 -2.87 -18.31 -16.38
N PRO A 112 -2.05 -19.11 -15.69
CA PRO A 112 -0.82 -18.59 -15.13
C PRO A 112 0.25 -18.37 -16.19
N SER A 113 1.00 -17.29 -16.08
CA SER A 113 2.11 -17.03 -16.97
C SER A 113 2.94 -15.91 -16.35
N TYR A 114 4.24 -16.05 -16.44
CA TYR A 114 5.13 -15.01 -15.95
C TYR A 114 5.27 -13.90 -16.98
N TYR A 115 5.08 -14.23 -18.26
CA TYR A 115 5.46 -13.30 -19.32
C TYR A 115 4.35 -12.52 -20.00
N ALA A 116 3.18 -13.08 -20.14
CA ALA A 116 2.18 -12.48 -21.00
C ALA A 116 1.78 -11.08 -20.56
N CYS A 117 1.33 -10.93 -19.31
CA CYS A 117 0.95 -9.61 -18.81
C CYS A 117 2.15 -8.70 -18.68
N ARG A 118 3.28 -9.26 -18.27
CA ARG A 118 4.49 -8.48 -18.12
C ARG A 118 4.91 -7.86 -19.45
N LYS A 119 4.86 -8.65 -20.52
CA LYS A 119 5.18 -8.14 -21.83
C LYS A 119 4.25 -7.04 -22.26
N LYS A 120 2.96 -7.19 -21.98
CA LYS A 120 2.00 -6.19 -22.37
C LYS A 120 2.28 -4.87 -21.68
N ILE A 121 2.60 -4.93 -20.37
CA ILE A 121 2.93 -3.72 -19.63
C ILE A 121 4.20 -3.08 -20.16
N MET A 122 5.23 -3.89 -20.41
CA MET A 122 6.48 -3.34 -20.93
C MET A 122 6.25 -2.65 -22.27
N ARG A 123 5.45 -3.27 -23.11
CA ARG A 123 5.14 -2.70 -24.41
C ARG A 123 4.35 -1.40 -24.27
N TYR A 124 3.39 -1.37 -23.34
CA TYR A 124 2.60 -0.19 -23.13
C TYR A 124 3.47 1.01 -22.75
N PHE A 125 4.49 0.78 -21.94
CA PHE A 125 5.38 1.85 -21.52
C PHE A 125 6.59 2.03 -22.46
N GLY A 126 6.58 1.33 -23.60
CA GLY A 126 7.66 1.49 -24.56
C GLY A 126 8.97 0.84 -24.16
N ARG A 127 8.89 -0.11 -23.23
CA ARG A 127 10.08 -0.78 -22.71
C ARG A 127 10.19 -2.22 -23.17
N GLU A 128 9.56 -2.55 -24.28
CA GLU A 128 9.57 -3.89 -24.66
C GLU A 128 10.90 -4.33 -25.16
N SER A 129 11.26 -5.49 -25.00
CA SER A 129 12.59 -5.96 -25.39
C SER A 129 12.52 -6.94 -26.52
#